data_a0a764f72379ede24633ec1d4edc60e5
#
_entry.id   a0a764f72379ede24633ec1d4edc60e5
#
_cell.length_a   1.000
_cell.length_b   1.000
_cell.length_c   1.000
_cell.angle_alpha   90.00
_cell.angle_beta   90.00
_cell.angle_gamma   90.00
#
_symmetry.space_group_name_H-M   'P 1'
#
loop_
_entity.id
_entity.type
_entity.pdbx_description
1 polymer ?
#
loop_
_entity_poly.entity_id
_entity_poly.type
_entity_poly.pdbx_seq_one_letter_code
_entity_poly.pdbx_strand_id
1 'polypeptide(L)'
;MDKKIRFSVEKHFHYKLLKGGPTMKASTIQTFGISREFNGITVLNDINLALESGKIYGLIGRNGSGKTVLMKIICGFLMPSKGYVLINGRKLGKDIDFPENTGIIIEAPTFLAHLNAYQNLKNLADIRGIIGPDEIRQSISAVGLDPNSNKKVGKFSLGMRQKLGIAQAIMENPDILILDEPFNGLDKDSVKEMRSLLLSLRDAGKLILLASH
;
A
#
# COMPACT_ATOMS: atom_id res chain seq x y z
N MET A 1 -20.83 15.79 14.70
CA MET A 1 -20.25 14.46 14.95
C MET A 1 -18.88 14.42 14.30
N ASP A 2 -17.82 14.51 15.09
CA ASP A 2 -16.44 14.65 14.61
C ASP A 2 -15.98 13.35 13.90
N LYS A 3 -15.82 13.42 12.57
CA LYS A 3 -15.23 12.36 11.73
C LYS A 3 -13.70 12.50 11.77
N LYS A 4 -13.07 12.27 12.93
CA LYS A 4 -11.61 12.36 13.04
C LYS A 4 -10.94 11.07 12.58
N ILE A 5 -9.97 11.20 11.66
CA ILE A 5 -9.02 10.13 11.36
C ILE A 5 -8.07 10.04 12.56
N ARG A 6 -7.89 8.83 13.10
CA ARG A 6 -6.91 8.58 14.15
C ARG A 6 -5.70 7.88 13.52
N PHE A 7 -4.51 8.31 13.92
CA PHE A 7 -3.25 7.65 13.56
C PHE A 7 -2.83 6.74 14.70
N SER A 8 -2.49 5.49 14.37
CA SER A 8 -1.79 4.60 15.29
C SER A 8 -0.45 4.21 14.68
N VAL A 9 0.60 4.28 15.49
CA VAL A 9 1.91 3.71 15.16
C VAL A 9 2.04 2.47 16.02
N GLU A 10 2.25 1.31 15.41
CA GLU A 10 2.53 0.09 16.19
C GLU A 10 3.85 0.26 16.97
N LYS A 11 3.73 0.36 18.30
CA LYS A 11 4.87 0.41 19.21
C LYS A 11 5.40 -1.02 19.44
N HIS A 12 6.60 -1.28 18.92
CA HIS A 12 7.62 -2.22 19.33
C HIS A 12 7.23 -3.66 19.74
N PHE A 13 7.57 -4.60 18.86
CA PHE A 13 8.17 -5.85 19.28
C PHE A 13 9.69 -5.77 19.04
N HIS A 14 10.48 -5.94 20.11
CA HIS A 14 11.95 -5.98 20.03
C HIS A 14 12.39 -7.28 19.35
N TYR A 15 12.99 -7.18 18.17
CA TYR A 15 13.83 -8.21 17.60
C TYR A 15 15.23 -7.67 17.35
N LYS A 16 16.21 -8.45 17.79
CA LYS A 16 17.65 -8.21 17.74
C LYS A 16 18.11 -8.04 16.29
N LEU A 17 18.61 -6.86 15.94
CA LEU A 17 19.21 -6.54 14.65
C LEU A 17 20.38 -7.49 14.37
N LEU A 18 20.28 -8.29 13.30
CA LEU A 18 21.43 -8.87 12.62
C LEU A 18 22.11 -7.75 11.84
N LYS A 19 23.37 -7.47 12.17
CA LYS A 19 24.22 -6.47 11.54
C LYS A 19 24.54 -6.88 10.10
N GLY A 20 24.42 -5.95 9.13
CA GLY A 20 25.10 -6.00 7.84
C GLY A 20 24.22 -6.27 6.63
N GLY A 21 23.35 -5.30 6.26
CA GLY A 21 22.79 -5.18 4.91
C GLY A 21 23.13 -3.78 4.35
N PRO A 22 23.06 -3.57 3.01
CA PRO A 22 23.35 -2.27 2.41
C PRO A 22 22.48 -1.18 3.07
N THR A 23 23.05 0.00 3.28
CA THR A 23 22.35 1.18 3.82
C THR A 23 21.12 1.48 2.95
N MET A 24 19.95 1.04 3.40
CA MET A 24 18.70 1.35 2.72
C MET A 24 18.43 2.84 2.83
N LYS A 25 18.18 3.48 1.70
CA LYS A 25 17.79 4.89 1.65
C LYS A 25 16.46 5.03 2.39
N ALA A 26 16.44 5.80 3.48
CA ALA A 26 15.24 5.97 4.28
C ALA A 26 14.14 6.63 3.45
N SER A 27 13.02 5.93 3.26
CA SER A 27 11.84 6.48 2.59
C SER A 27 11.01 7.31 3.57
N THR A 28 10.48 8.43 3.10
CA THR A 28 9.65 9.33 3.90
C THR A 28 8.42 9.79 3.14
N ILE A 29 7.31 9.94 3.86
CA ILE A 29 6.11 10.63 3.40
C ILE A 29 5.81 11.73 4.39
N GLN A 30 5.71 12.96 3.93
CA GLN A 30 5.36 14.11 4.76
C GLN A 30 4.18 14.86 4.12
N THR A 31 3.21 15.24 4.94
CA THR A 31 2.09 16.08 4.51
C THR A 31 2.08 17.38 5.32
N PHE A 32 1.82 18.49 4.65
CA PHE A 32 1.80 19.81 5.24
C PHE A 32 0.47 20.50 4.95
N GLY A 33 -0.37 20.62 5.97
CA GLY A 33 -1.65 21.34 5.93
C GLY A 33 -2.64 20.80 4.89
N ILE A 34 -2.63 19.47 4.61
CA ILE A 34 -3.48 18.89 3.59
C ILE A 34 -4.95 19.10 3.96
N SER A 35 -5.64 19.82 3.10
CA SER A 35 -7.08 19.97 3.16
C SER A 35 -7.70 19.61 1.82
N ARG A 36 -8.87 18.99 1.84
CA ARG A 36 -9.64 18.67 0.63
C ARG A 36 -11.11 18.93 0.84
N GLU A 37 -11.68 19.66 -0.11
CA GLU A 37 -13.08 20.00 -0.18
C GLU A 37 -13.70 19.48 -1.48
N PHE A 38 -14.94 19.00 -1.41
CA PHE A 38 -15.76 18.60 -2.55
C PHE A 38 -17.11 19.31 -2.41
N ASN A 39 -17.49 20.12 -3.39
CA ASN A 39 -18.78 20.81 -3.43
C ASN A 39 -19.14 21.53 -2.11
N GLY A 40 -18.19 22.26 -1.53
CA GLY A 40 -18.38 22.97 -0.26
C GLY A 40 -18.29 22.11 1.01
N ILE A 41 -18.09 20.78 0.86
CA ILE A 41 -17.95 19.87 2.00
C ILE A 41 -16.48 19.57 2.25
N THR A 42 -15.96 19.96 3.40
CA THR A 42 -14.58 19.65 3.82
C THR A 42 -14.48 18.19 4.26
N VAL A 43 -13.70 17.39 3.52
CA VAL A 43 -13.43 15.97 3.81
C VAL A 43 -12.13 15.79 4.59
N LEU A 44 -11.09 16.55 4.26
CA LEU A 44 -9.83 16.62 5.01
C LEU A 44 -9.57 18.07 5.42
N ASN A 45 -9.11 18.26 6.65
CA ASN A 45 -8.81 19.58 7.20
C ASN A 45 -7.48 19.57 7.93
N ASP A 46 -6.50 20.29 7.40
CA ASP A 46 -5.18 20.55 7.99
C ASP A 46 -4.43 19.27 8.45
N ILE A 47 -4.30 18.27 7.57
CA ILE A 47 -3.63 17.01 7.90
C ILE A 47 -2.12 17.17 7.75
N ASN A 48 -1.42 16.98 8.86
CA ASN A 48 0.04 17.04 8.95
C ASN A 48 0.58 15.68 9.41
N LEU A 49 1.45 15.04 8.59
CA LEU A 49 2.04 13.73 8.85
C LEU A 49 3.53 13.75 8.59
N ALA A 50 4.25 12.90 9.34
CA ALA A 50 5.64 12.55 9.08
C ALA A 50 5.79 11.02 9.25
N LEU A 51 5.94 10.31 8.13
CA LEU A 51 6.04 8.87 8.08
C LEU A 51 7.43 8.48 7.58
N GLU A 52 8.04 7.44 8.18
CA GLU A 52 9.41 7.01 7.94
C GLU A 52 9.49 5.50 7.71
N SER A 53 10.52 5.06 7.00
CA SER A 53 10.85 3.64 6.77
C SER A 53 10.93 2.81 8.06
N GLY A 54 10.74 1.49 7.92
CA GLY A 54 10.82 0.54 9.02
C GLY A 54 9.65 0.63 10.00
N LYS A 55 8.54 1.24 9.59
CA LYS A 55 7.34 1.41 10.42
C LYS A 55 6.06 1.09 9.63
N ILE A 56 5.05 0.62 10.37
CA ILE A 56 3.68 0.49 9.88
C ILE A 56 2.83 1.59 10.52
N TYR A 57 2.14 2.35 9.68
CA TYR A 57 1.22 3.41 10.09
C TYR A 57 -0.20 3.04 9.71
N GLY A 58 -1.12 3.12 10.67
CA GLY A 58 -2.54 2.84 10.48
C GLY A 58 -3.37 4.12 10.40
N LEU A 59 -4.14 4.28 9.33
CA LEU A 59 -5.23 5.25 9.25
C LEU A 59 -6.51 4.59 9.77
N ILE A 60 -6.93 4.93 10.98
CA ILE A 60 -8.10 4.34 11.61
C ILE A 60 -9.26 5.34 11.56
N GLY A 61 -10.42 4.91 11.12
CA GLY A 61 -11.61 5.76 11.06
C GLY A 61 -12.78 5.08 10.38
N ARG A 62 -13.99 5.56 10.63
CA ARG A 62 -15.22 5.03 10.02
C ARG A 62 -15.20 5.22 8.50
N ASN A 63 -16.06 4.48 7.79
CA ASN A 63 -16.29 4.69 6.36
C ASN A 63 -16.71 6.15 6.10
N GLY A 64 -16.16 6.74 5.03
CA GLY A 64 -16.37 8.15 4.70
C GLY A 64 -15.64 9.16 5.60
N SER A 65 -14.65 8.73 6.42
CA SER A 65 -13.83 9.66 7.22
C SER A 65 -12.71 10.34 6.43
N GLY A 66 -12.51 10.00 5.15
CA GLY A 66 -11.49 10.60 4.30
C GLY A 66 -10.19 9.80 4.15
N LYS A 67 -10.08 8.57 4.72
CA LYS A 67 -8.86 7.73 4.61
C LYS A 67 -8.41 7.53 3.17
N THR A 68 -9.31 7.02 2.33
CA THR A 68 -9.05 6.81 0.88
C THR A 68 -8.72 8.11 0.17
N VAL A 69 -9.37 9.23 0.53
CA VAL A 69 -9.08 10.56 -0.05
C VAL A 69 -7.65 10.98 0.28
N LEU A 70 -7.22 10.82 1.53
CA LEU A 70 -5.84 11.12 1.95
C LEU A 70 -4.83 10.24 1.22
N MET A 71 -5.09 8.93 1.13
CA MET A 71 -4.23 8.01 0.39
C MET A 71 -4.14 8.37 -1.10
N LYS A 72 -5.26 8.71 -1.75
CA LYS A 72 -5.28 9.18 -3.15
C LYS A 72 -4.43 10.45 -3.32
N ILE A 73 -4.45 11.36 -2.35
CA ILE A 73 -3.61 12.57 -2.39
C ILE A 73 -2.12 12.20 -2.23
N ILE A 74 -1.77 11.31 -1.30
CA ILE A 74 -0.39 10.85 -1.11
C ILE A 74 0.13 10.10 -2.35
N CYS A 75 -0.73 9.37 -3.07
CA CYS A 75 -0.37 8.67 -4.30
C CYS A 75 -0.36 9.56 -5.55
N GLY A 76 -0.74 10.83 -5.46
CA GLY A 76 -0.82 11.73 -6.63
C GLY A 76 -2.06 11.54 -7.51
N PHE A 77 -3.00 10.67 -7.10
CA PHE A 77 -4.25 10.45 -7.85
C PHE A 77 -5.29 11.54 -7.64
N LEU A 78 -5.07 12.41 -6.66
CA LEU A 78 -5.94 13.52 -6.33
C LEU A 78 -5.11 14.69 -5.79
N MET A 79 -5.36 15.90 -6.30
CA MET A 79 -4.70 17.09 -5.78
C MET A 79 -5.42 17.59 -4.51
N PRO A 80 -4.69 18.03 -3.48
CA PRO A 80 -5.30 18.68 -2.32
C PRO A 80 -5.88 20.06 -2.70
N SER A 81 -6.88 20.53 -1.95
CA SER A 81 -7.37 21.92 -2.09
C SER A 81 -6.41 22.92 -1.47
N LYS A 82 -5.72 22.50 -0.38
CA LYS A 82 -4.65 23.27 0.30
C LYS A 82 -3.57 22.30 0.79
N GLY A 83 -2.37 22.86 1.00
CA GLY A 83 -1.24 22.08 1.49
C GLY A 83 -0.47 21.36 0.37
N TYR A 84 0.46 20.50 0.74
CA TYR A 84 1.28 19.71 -0.20
C TYR A 84 1.84 18.45 0.45
N VAL A 85 2.30 17.53 -0.38
CA VAL A 85 2.94 16.27 0.02
C VAL A 85 4.39 16.27 -0.43
N LEU A 86 5.30 15.81 0.42
CA LEU A 86 6.66 15.46 0.05
C LEU A 86 6.85 13.94 0.13
N ILE A 87 7.40 13.35 -0.91
CA ILE A 87 7.85 11.96 -0.97
C ILE A 87 9.37 11.98 -1.12
N ASN A 88 10.08 11.44 -0.14
CA ASN A 88 11.55 11.47 -0.12
C ASN A 88 12.13 12.91 -0.34
N GLY A 89 11.47 13.92 0.25
CA GLY A 89 11.83 15.33 0.12
C GLY A 89 11.42 16.00 -1.20
N ARG A 90 10.84 15.27 -2.15
CA ARG A 90 10.36 15.80 -3.45
C ARG A 90 8.88 16.12 -3.38
N LYS A 91 8.49 17.29 -3.87
CA LYS A 91 7.11 17.78 -3.83
C LYS A 91 6.28 17.11 -4.93
N LEU A 92 5.21 16.42 -4.50
CA LEU A 92 4.22 15.79 -5.38
C LEU A 92 3.44 16.86 -6.17
N GLY A 93 3.26 16.62 -7.47
CA GLY A 93 2.61 17.56 -8.40
C GLY A 93 3.50 18.73 -8.82
N LYS A 94 4.82 18.73 -8.45
CA LYS A 94 5.80 19.72 -8.90
C LYS A 94 7.12 19.08 -9.33
N ASP A 95 7.73 18.30 -8.45
CA ASP A 95 9.03 17.66 -8.67
C ASP A 95 8.86 16.22 -9.16
N ILE A 96 7.73 15.60 -8.82
CA ILE A 96 7.29 14.26 -9.24
C ILE A 96 5.77 14.25 -9.40
N ASP A 97 5.26 13.46 -10.35
CA ASP A 97 3.82 13.29 -10.55
C ASP A 97 3.25 12.16 -9.65
N PHE A 98 4.04 11.12 -9.42
CA PHE A 98 3.67 9.96 -8.61
C PHE A 98 4.83 9.53 -7.69
N PRO A 99 4.55 8.90 -6.54
CA PRO A 99 5.57 8.30 -5.69
C PRO A 99 6.33 7.19 -6.43
N GLU A 100 7.64 7.35 -6.59
CA GLU A 100 8.49 6.32 -7.19
C GLU A 100 8.64 5.13 -6.24
N ASN A 101 8.89 3.94 -6.79
CA ASN A 101 9.13 2.69 -6.06
C ASN A 101 8.09 2.43 -4.94
N THR A 102 6.81 2.57 -5.28
CA THR A 102 5.68 2.46 -4.36
C THR A 102 4.69 1.40 -4.84
N GLY A 103 4.38 0.45 -3.95
CA GLY A 103 3.29 -0.52 -4.15
C GLY A 103 1.98 0.04 -3.59
N ILE A 104 0.91 -0.03 -4.39
CA ILE A 104 -0.35 0.65 -4.07
C ILE A 104 -1.52 -0.32 -4.20
N ILE A 105 -2.38 -0.33 -3.19
CA ILE A 105 -3.75 -0.84 -3.27
C ILE A 105 -4.67 0.29 -2.80
N ILE A 106 -5.45 0.87 -3.71
CA ILE A 106 -6.50 1.82 -3.37
C ILE A 106 -7.79 1.32 -3.98
N GLU A 107 -8.81 1.17 -3.15
CA GLU A 107 -10.08 0.52 -3.51
C GLU A 107 -9.89 -0.98 -3.86
N ALA A 108 -10.86 -1.59 -4.54
CA ALA A 108 -10.78 -3.01 -4.88
C ALA A 108 -9.81 -3.24 -6.05
N PRO A 109 -8.86 -4.19 -5.93
CA PRO A 109 -7.98 -4.52 -7.03
C PRO A 109 -8.77 -5.12 -8.21
N THR A 110 -8.52 -4.62 -9.41
CA THR A 110 -9.18 -5.05 -10.64
C THR A 110 -8.21 -5.84 -11.52
N PHE A 111 -8.63 -7.01 -11.96
CA PHE A 111 -7.84 -7.93 -12.78
C PHE A 111 -8.59 -8.40 -14.02
N LEU A 112 -7.86 -8.83 -15.04
CA LEU A 112 -8.44 -9.43 -16.24
C LEU A 112 -8.99 -10.83 -15.89
N ALA A 113 -10.31 -10.95 -15.88
CA ALA A 113 -11.03 -12.13 -15.40
C ALA A 113 -10.69 -13.43 -16.16
N HIS A 114 -10.33 -13.32 -17.44
CA HIS A 114 -10.01 -14.44 -18.32
C HIS A 114 -8.55 -14.92 -18.21
N LEU A 115 -7.70 -14.23 -17.45
CA LEU A 115 -6.31 -14.60 -17.16
C LEU A 115 -6.18 -15.24 -15.78
N ASN A 116 -5.12 -16.04 -15.56
CA ASN A 116 -4.76 -16.54 -14.23
C ASN A 116 -3.95 -15.49 -13.45
N ALA A 117 -3.58 -15.80 -12.20
CA ALA A 117 -2.83 -14.88 -11.33
C ALA A 117 -1.51 -14.45 -11.96
N TYR A 118 -0.69 -15.41 -12.38
CA TYR A 118 0.61 -15.15 -13.00
C TYR A 118 0.50 -14.26 -14.24
N GLN A 119 -0.44 -14.56 -15.14
CA GLN A 119 -0.64 -13.80 -16.38
C GLN A 119 -1.06 -12.34 -16.09
N ASN A 120 -1.92 -12.12 -15.08
CA ASN A 120 -2.30 -10.78 -14.66
C ASN A 120 -1.09 -9.97 -14.19
N LEU A 121 -0.30 -10.55 -13.25
CA LEU A 121 0.87 -9.85 -12.72
C LEU A 121 1.97 -9.68 -13.77
N LYS A 122 2.16 -10.65 -14.64
CA LYS A 122 3.12 -10.54 -15.76
C LYS A 122 2.80 -9.36 -16.68
N ASN A 123 1.54 -9.17 -17.07
CA ASN A 123 1.14 -8.04 -17.91
C ASN A 123 1.50 -6.69 -17.27
N LEU A 124 1.39 -6.58 -15.94
CA LEU A 124 1.76 -5.36 -15.21
C LEU A 124 3.28 -5.21 -15.09
N ALA A 125 3.98 -6.30 -14.79
CA ALA A 125 5.44 -6.31 -14.69
C ALA A 125 6.11 -5.94 -16.02
N ASP A 126 5.57 -6.40 -17.16
CA ASP A 126 6.06 -6.10 -18.50
C ASP A 126 6.01 -4.59 -18.85
N ILE A 127 5.13 -3.80 -18.17
CA ILE A 127 5.05 -2.35 -18.40
C ILE A 127 6.34 -1.64 -17.98
N ARG A 128 6.92 -2.04 -16.84
CA ARG A 128 8.17 -1.46 -16.32
C ARG A 128 9.40 -2.27 -16.70
N GLY A 129 9.26 -3.59 -16.91
CA GLY A 129 10.32 -4.48 -17.32
C GLY A 129 11.46 -4.64 -16.31
N ILE A 130 11.21 -4.44 -15.02
CA ILE A 130 12.25 -4.45 -13.96
C ILE A 130 12.30 -5.74 -13.16
N ILE A 131 11.31 -6.61 -13.30
CA ILE A 131 11.24 -7.92 -12.65
C ILE A 131 10.94 -9.02 -13.67
N GLY A 132 11.37 -10.24 -13.36
CA GLY A 132 11.17 -11.41 -14.20
C GLY A 132 10.11 -12.40 -13.67
N PRO A 133 10.03 -13.58 -14.31
CA PRO A 133 9.07 -14.62 -13.92
C PRO A 133 9.19 -15.09 -12.48
N ASP A 134 10.40 -15.10 -11.91
CA ASP A 134 10.65 -15.66 -10.58
C ASP A 134 10.14 -14.73 -9.49
N GLU A 135 10.36 -13.42 -9.60
CA GLU A 135 9.84 -12.42 -8.66
C GLU A 135 8.31 -12.41 -8.68
N ILE A 136 7.69 -12.54 -9.87
CA ILE A 136 6.22 -12.63 -9.98
C ILE A 136 5.72 -13.89 -9.25
N ARG A 137 6.32 -15.05 -9.47
CA ARG A 137 5.93 -16.29 -8.78
C ARG A 137 6.13 -16.20 -7.27
N GLN A 138 7.26 -15.62 -6.83
CA GLN A 138 7.55 -15.40 -5.41
C GLN A 138 6.49 -14.52 -4.76
N SER A 139 6.06 -13.42 -5.40
CA SER A 139 5.02 -12.54 -4.86
C SER A 139 3.68 -13.24 -4.71
N ILE A 140 3.29 -14.08 -5.69
CA ILE A 140 2.06 -14.89 -5.64
C ILE A 140 2.14 -15.92 -4.49
N SER A 141 3.28 -16.59 -4.35
CA SER A 141 3.50 -17.56 -3.27
C SER A 141 3.50 -16.88 -1.89
N ALA A 142 4.09 -15.68 -1.77
CA ALA A 142 4.18 -14.93 -0.52
C ALA A 142 2.81 -14.59 0.09
N VAL A 143 1.77 -14.48 -0.74
CA VAL A 143 0.39 -14.24 -0.30
C VAL A 143 -0.43 -15.54 -0.14
N GLY A 144 0.22 -16.71 -0.23
CA GLY A 144 -0.43 -18.02 -0.10
C GLY A 144 -1.32 -18.42 -1.27
N LEU A 145 -1.04 -17.91 -2.47
CA LEU A 145 -1.63 -18.38 -3.73
C LEU A 145 -0.65 -19.31 -4.46
N ASP A 146 -1.19 -20.27 -5.23
CA ASP A 146 -0.38 -21.15 -6.07
C ASP A 146 0.03 -20.40 -7.36
N PRO A 147 1.35 -20.10 -7.56
CA PRO A 147 1.84 -19.38 -8.73
C PRO A 147 1.72 -20.15 -10.05
N ASN A 148 1.53 -21.48 -9.98
CA ASN A 148 1.38 -22.37 -11.13
C ASN A 148 -0.09 -22.68 -11.46
N SER A 149 -1.03 -22.16 -10.67
CA SER A 149 -2.44 -22.41 -10.88
C SER A 149 -2.94 -21.83 -12.21
N ASN A 150 -3.63 -22.66 -12.99
CA ASN A 150 -4.31 -22.23 -14.22
C ASN A 150 -5.71 -21.63 -13.96
N LYS A 151 -6.15 -21.56 -12.69
CA LYS A 151 -7.45 -21.01 -12.31
C LYS A 151 -7.54 -19.56 -12.72
N LYS A 152 -8.57 -19.21 -13.49
CA LYS A 152 -8.80 -17.83 -13.96
C LYS A 152 -9.26 -16.94 -12.81
N VAL A 153 -8.81 -15.68 -12.79
CA VAL A 153 -9.12 -14.72 -11.71
C VAL A 153 -10.62 -14.42 -11.62
N GLY A 154 -11.36 -14.54 -12.72
CA GLY A 154 -12.82 -14.48 -12.71
C GLY A 154 -13.50 -15.52 -11.79
N LYS A 155 -12.82 -16.63 -11.47
CA LYS A 155 -13.27 -17.68 -10.54
C LYS A 155 -12.69 -17.53 -9.12
N PHE A 156 -11.94 -16.46 -8.84
CA PHE A 156 -11.36 -16.22 -7.51
C PHE A 156 -12.45 -15.73 -6.53
N SER A 157 -12.34 -16.16 -5.27
CA SER A 157 -13.09 -15.55 -4.18
C SER A 157 -12.63 -14.09 -3.98
N LEU A 158 -13.41 -13.32 -3.20
CA LEU A 158 -13.01 -11.96 -2.83
C LEU A 158 -11.63 -11.97 -2.14
N GLY A 159 -11.42 -12.87 -1.17
CA GLY A 159 -10.14 -13.01 -0.47
C GLY A 159 -8.98 -13.39 -1.40
N MET A 160 -9.19 -14.28 -2.39
CA MET A 160 -8.14 -14.59 -3.37
C MET A 160 -7.79 -13.38 -4.24
N ARG A 161 -8.77 -12.56 -4.65
CA ARG A 161 -8.50 -11.32 -5.39
C ARG A 161 -7.76 -10.31 -4.53
N GLN A 162 -8.11 -10.22 -3.25
CA GLN A 162 -7.41 -9.34 -2.31
C GLN A 162 -5.95 -9.78 -2.11
N LYS A 163 -5.71 -11.09 -1.90
CA LYS A 163 -4.35 -11.66 -1.85
C LYS A 163 -3.56 -11.34 -3.13
N LEU A 164 -4.16 -11.48 -4.29
CA LEU A 164 -3.50 -11.15 -5.56
C LEU A 164 -3.17 -9.65 -5.67
N GLY A 165 -4.04 -8.76 -5.14
CA GLY A 165 -3.75 -7.32 -5.04
C GLY A 165 -2.54 -7.02 -4.17
N ILE A 166 -2.41 -7.74 -3.03
CA ILE A 166 -1.22 -7.61 -2.18
C ILE A 166 0.04 -8.12 -2.93
N ALA A 167 -0.05 -9.26 -3.64
CA ALA A 167 1.04 -9.76 -4.47
C ALA A 167 1.48 -8.74 -5.52
N GLN A 168 0.52 -8.10 -6.21
CA GLN A 168 0.79 -7.01 -7.16
C GLN A 168 1.54 -5.85 -6.49
N ALA A 169 1.10 -5.43 -5.31
CA ALA A 169 1.70 -4.29 -4.63
C ALA A 169 3.16 -4.56 -4.18
N ILE A 170 3.52 -5.82 -3.91
CA ILE A 170 4.86 -6.18 -3.40
C ILE A 170 5.80 -6.74 -4.47
N MET A 171 5.32 -7.13 -5.66
CA MET A 171 6.09 -7.91 -6.63
C MET A 171 7.37 -7.22 -7.11
N GLU A 172 7.40 -5.89 -7.19
CA GLU A 172 8.55 -5.09 -7.59
C GLU A 172 9.44 -4.66 -6.40
N ASN A 173 9.24 -5.27 -5.23
CA ASN A 173 9.99 -4.98 -4.00
C ASN A 173 10.04 -3.48 -3.63
N PRO A 174 8.91 -2.77 -3.59
CA PRO A 174 8.88 -1.33 -3.37
C PRO A 174 9.40 -0.94 -1.98
N ASP A 175 9.86 0.32 -1.83
CA ASP A 175 10.28 0.88 -0.53
C ASP A 175 9.10 1.42 0.29
N ILE A 176 8.01 1.78 -0.40
CA ILE A 176 6.78 2.31 0.20
C ILE A 176 5.61 1.43 -0.19
N LEU A 177 4.74 1.11 0.77
CA LEU A 177 3.47 0.41 0.54
C LEU A 177 2.32 1.27 1.06
N ILE A 178 1.32 1.52 0.21
CA ILE A 178 0.10 2.26 0.55
C ILE A 178 -1.09 1.34 0.27
N LEU A 179 -1.75 0.87 1.34
CA LEU A 179 -2.73 -0.22 1.27
C LEU A 179 -4.05 0.21 1.90
N ASP A 180 -5.06 0.43 1.07
CA ASP A 180 -6.42 0.76 1.53
C ASP A 180 -7.21 -0.54 1.76
N GLU A 181 -7.61 -0.79 3.02
CA GLU A 181 -8.38 -1.96 3.46
C GLU A 181 -7.80 -3.30 2.97
N PRO A 182 -6.47 -3.58 3.16
CA PRO A 182 -5.81 -4.74 2.54
C PRO A 182 -6.32 -6.09 3.06
N PHE A 183 -7.02 -6.12 4.19
CA PHE A 183 -7.54 -7.34 4.81
C PHE A 183 -9.03 -7.59 4.53
N ASN A 184 -9.67 -6.72 3.75
CA ASN A 184 -11.10 -6.84 3.47
C ASN A 184 -11.40 -8.14 2.70
N GLY A 185 -12.39 -8.92 3.18
CA GLY A 185 -12.79 -10.20 2.58
C GLY A 185 -11.83 -11.37 2.81
N LEU A 186 -10.82 -11.21 3.67
CA LEU A 186 -9.96 -12.31 4.12
C LEU A 186 -10.58 -13.01 5.35
N ASP A 187 -10.38 -14.32 5.44
CA ASP A 187 -10.65 -15.10 6.66
C ASP A 187 -9.58 -14.83 7.73
N LYS A 188 -9.84 -15.28 8.97
CA LYS A 188 -8.97 -15.00 10.12
C LYS A 188 -7.54 -15.50 9.95
N ASP A 189 -7.33 -16.64 9.31
CA ASP A 189 -6.00 -17.20 9.13
C ASP A 189 -5.25 -16.48 8.01
N SER A 190 -5.91 -16.16 6.91
CA SER A 190 -5.36 -15.30 5.86
C SER A 190 -4.98 -13.90 6.39
N VAL A 191 -5.77 -13.32 7.30
CA VAL A 191 -5.41 -12.04 7.96
C VAL A 191 -4.12 -12.18 8.75
N LYS A 192 -3.94 -13.27 9.52
CA LYS A 192 -2.69 -13.51 10.27
C LYS A 192 -1.48 -13.64 9.34
N GLU A 193 -1.62 -14.43 8.26
CA GLU A 193 -0.56 -14.60 7.25
C GLU A 193 -0.16 -13.25 6.63
N MET A 194 -1.14 -12.46 6.19
CA MET A 194 -0.87 -11.15 5.58
C MET A 194 -0.27 -10.15 6.57
N ARG A 195 -0.70 -10.17 7.85
CA ARG A 195 -0.05 -9.38 8.90
C ARG A 195 1.40 -9.77 9.09
N SER A 196 1.71 -11.07 9.14
CA SER A 196 3.09 -11.57 9.26
C SER A 196 3.94 -11.12 8.07
N LEU A 197 3.39 -11.17 6.84
CA LEU A 197 4.05 -10.67 5.64
C LEU A 197 4.35 -9.16 5.76
N LEU A 198 3.38 -8.33 6.16
CA LEU A 198 3.60 -6.89 6.32
C LEU A 198 4.61 -6.57 7.43
N LEU A 199 4.63 -7.35 8.52
CA LEU A 199 5.63 -7.22 9.58
C LEU A 199 7.04 -7.55 9.05
N SER A 200 7.21 -8.62 8.25
CA SER A 200 8.49 -8.95 7.65
C SER A 200 8.98 -7.87 6.67
N LEU A 201 8.08 -7.26 5.90
CA LEU A 201 8.40 -6.15 5.00
C LEU A 201 8.81 -4.89 5.78
N ARG A 202 8.13 -4.57 6.90
CA ARG A 202 8.56 -3.51 7.82
C ARG A 202 9.96 -3.77 8.36
N ASP A 203 10.23 -4.99 8.81
CA ASP A 203 11.54 -5.37 9.39
C ASP A 203 12.65 -5.34 8.32
N ALA A 204 12.28 -5.55 7.05
CA ALA A 204 13.13 -5.29 5.90
C ALA A 204 13.26 -3.78 5.57
N GLY A 205 12.78 -2.87 6.43
CA GLY A 205 12.95 -1.43 6.31
C GLY A 205 11.92 -0.71 5.42
N LYS A 206 10.86 -1.38 4.97
CA LYS A 206 9.82 -0.73 4.15
C LYS A 206 8.99 0.25 4.98
N LEU A 207 8.51 1.33 4.35
CA LEU A 207 7.49 2.20 4.90
C LEU A 207 6.11 1.66 4.50
N ILE A 208 5.24 1.40 5.48
CA ILE A 208 3.91 0.85 5.21
C ILE A 208 2.84 1.78 5.78
N LEU A 209 1.96 2.30 4.93
CA LEU A 209 0.77 3.03 5.29
C LEU A 209 -0.46 2.19 4.94
N LEU A 210 -1.27 1.84 5.92
CA LEU A 210 -2.50 1.08 5.69
C LEU A 210 -3.72 1.80 6.29
N ALA A 211 -4.87 1.68 5.64
CA ALA A 211 -6.15 2.08 6.19
C ALA A 211 -6.92 0.85 6.67
N SER A 212 -7.62 1.00 7.79
CA SER A 212 -8.53 -0.02 8.33
C SER A 212 -9.67 0.64 9.11
N HIS A 213 -10.70 -0.13 9.37
CA HIS A 213 -11.84 0.29 10.20
C HIS A 213 -11.51 0.20 11.69
#